data_46bdfa091bb93bdf2f75d0d2341140cc
#
_entry.id   46bdfa091bb93bdf2f75d0d2341140cc
#
_cell.length_a   1.000
_cell.length_b   1.000
_cell.length_c   1.000
_cell.angle_alpha   90.00
_cell.angle_beta   90.00
_cell.angle_gamma   90.00
#
_symmetry.space_group_name_H-M   'P 1'
#
loop_
_entity.id
_entity.type
_entity.pdbx_description
1 polymer ?
#
loop_
_entity_poly.entity_id
_entity_poly.type
_entity_poly.pdbx_seq_one_letter_code
_entity_poly.pdbx_strand_id
1 'polypeptide(L)'
;VCPGEIVGLMGPNGAGKTSTFNLAVGNLKPDNGDILMNSKSIKNLPLPSRAKLGLGYLTQEASIFRDLTVKENIDLALDNSFSSRAIVRNKREKIINEFNLNKVVDNYGYQLSGGERRRCEIARALSVGRQGPKYLLLDEPFAGIDPLAVNDLKKLIIKLSDNGMGILITDHNVRETLLITSKSYVLSEG
;
A
#
# COMPACT_ATOMS: atom_id res chain seq x y z
N VAL A 1 7.20 -1.44 13.06
CA VAL A 1 7.62 -1.97 11.74
C VAL A 1 8.97 -1.36 11.41
N CYS A 2 9.97 -2.20 11.17
CA CYS A 2 11.30 -1.78 10.73
C CYS A 2 11.44 -1.85 9.20
N PRO A 3 12.41 -1.13 8.59
CA PRO A 3 12.74 -1.33 7.18
C PRO A 3 13.07 -2.79 6.88
N GLY A 4 12.50 -3.34 5.81
CA GLY A 4 12.69 -4.75 5.44
C GLY A 4 11.89 -5.76 6.28
N GLU A 5 10.92 -5.31 7.05
CA GLU A 5 10.08 -6.15 7.90
C GLU A 5 8.63 -6.14 7.41
N ILE A 6 7.99 -7.32 7.37
CA ILE A 6 6.55 -7.44 7.15
C ILE A 6 5.90 -7.80 8.48
N VAL A 7 5.07 -6.92 9.01
CA VAL A 7 4.35 -7.09 10.27
C VAL A 7 2.87 -7.29 10.00
N GLY A 8 2.31 -8.36 10.55
CA GLY A 8 0.87 -8.64 10.51
C GLY A 8 0.12 -8.00 11.67
N LEU A 9 -1.04 -7.41 11.41
CA LEU A 9 -1.99 -6.97 12.42
C LEU A 9 -3.27 -7.79 12.29
N MET A 10 -3.45 -8.73 13.21
CA MET A 10 -4.54 -9.73 13.18
C MET A 10 -5.58 -9.41 14.24
N GLY A 11 -6.74 -10.03 14.12
CA GLY A 11 -7.82 -9.92 15.10
C GLY A 11 -9.19 -10.06 14.46
N PRO A 12 -10.24 -10.31 15.26
CA PRO A 12 -11.61 -10.41 14.77
C PRO A 12 -12.12 -9.08 14.21
N ASN A 13 -13.29 -9.11 13.56
CA ASN A 13 -13.99 -7.89 13.15
C ASN A 13 -14.31 -7.05 14.40
N GLY A 14 -14.11 -5.74 14.28
CA GLY A 14 -14.31 -4.82 15.41
C GLY A 14 -13.12 -4.71 16.38
N ALA A 15 -12.06 -5.52 16.26
CA ALA A 15 -10.90 -5.47 17.16
C ALA A 15 -10.04 -4.22 17.07
N GLY A 16 -10.34 -3.27 16.17
CA GLY A 16 -9.61 -2.01 16.06
C GLY A 16 -8.52 -1.98 14.98
N LYS A 17 -8.39 -3.00 14.10
CA LYS A 17 -7.39 -3.04 13.03
C LYS A 17 -7.47 -1.81 12.11
N THR A 18 -8.63 -1.55 11.53
CA THR A 18 -8.87 -0.39 10.65
C THR A 18 -8.70 0.93 11.39
N SER A 19 -9.08 1.00 12.68
CA SER A 19 -8.83 2.18 13.51
C SER A 19 -7.33 2.43 13.67
N THR A 20 -6.53 1.39 13.91
CA THR A 20 -5.06 1.48 13.99
C THR A 20 -4.47 2.00 12.68
N PHE A 21 -4.95 1.51 11.52
CA PHE A 21 -4.54 2.01 10.21
C PHE A 21 -4.93 3.49 10.03
N ASN A 22 -6.15 3.85 10.36
CA ASN A 22 -6.63 5.24 10.27
C ASN A 22 -5.85 6.21 11.17
N LEU A 23 -5.43 5.76 12.36
CA LEU A 23 -4.51 6.50 13.23
C LEU A 23 -3.14 6.66 12.56
N ALA A 24 -2.57 5.56 12.02
CA ALA A 24 -1.26 5.57 11.39
C ALA A 24 -1.21 6.45 10.14
N VAL A 25 -2.29 6.52 9.33
CA VAL A 25 -2.35 7.36 8.13
C VAL A 25 -2.79 8.80 8.42
N GLY A 26 -3.38 9.08 9.59
CA GLY A 26 -3.79 10.42 10.00
C GLY A 26 -5.22 10.80 9.65
N ASN A 27 -6.07 9.82 9.36
CA ASN A 27 -7.51 10.00 9.22
C ASN A 27 -8.20 10.14 10.59
N LEU A 28 -7.60 9.53 11.62
CA LEU A 28 -8.02 9.68 13.01
C LEU A 28 -6.87 10.26 13.85
N LYS A 29 -7.22 10.95 14.92
CA LYS A 29 -6.26 11.43 15.93
C LYS A 29 -6.35 10.53 17.16
N PRO A 30 -5.20 10.10 17.74
CA PRO A 30 -5.22 9.37 18.98
C PRO A 30 -5.55 10.29 20.17
N ASP A 31 -6.39 9.84 21.08
CA ASP A 31 -6.71 10.57 22.32
C ASP A 31 -5.44 10.69 23.18
N ASN A 32 -4.72 9.60 23.35
CA ASN A 32 -3.48 9.53 24.09
C ASN A 32 -2.39 8.81 23.28
N GLY A 33 -1.15 8.91 23.74
CA GLY A 33 0.00 8.30 23.09
C GLY A 33 0.51 9.11 21.89
N ASP A 34 1.40 8.49 21.11
CA ASP A 34 2.06 9.12 19.96
C ASP A 34 2.19 8.13 18.81
N ILE A 35 2.40 8.67 17.61
CA ILE A 35 2.69 7.91 16.40
C ILE A 35 4.05 8.38 15.90
N LEU A 36 5.02 7.47 15.89
CA LEU A 36 6.39 7.77 15.51
C LEU A 36 6.73 7.19 14.15
N MET A 37 7.38 7.99 13.31
CA MET A 37 8.00 7.56 12.07
C MET A 37 9.45 8.01 12.05
N ASN A 38 10.39 7.07 11.99
CA ASN A 38 11.82 7.34 12.12
C ASN A 38 12.14 8.18 13.40
N SER A 39 11.58 7.79 14.54
CA SER A 39 11.71 8.45 15.84
C SER A 39 11.16 9.88 15.93
N LYS A 40 10.45 10.34 14.92
CA LYS A 40 9.78 11.66 14.89
C LYS A 40 8.28 11.49 15.02
N SER A 41 7.65 12.30 15.88
CA SER A 41 6.19 12.31 15.98
C SER A 41 5.54 12.81 14.70
N ILE A 42 4.57 12.03 14.23
CA ILE A 42 3.69 12.37 13.10
C ILE A 42 2.24 12.51 13.53
N LYS A 43 1.97 12.47 14.85
CA LYS A 43 0.62 12.49 15.45
C LYS A 43 -0.28 13.57 14.85
N ASN A 44 0.24 14.79 14.67
CA ASN A 44 -0.53 15.94 14.20
C ASN A 44 -0.42 16.19 12.68
N LEU A 45 0.26 15.32 11.95
CA LEU A 45 0.41 15.48 10.51
C LEU A 45 -0.77 14.85 9.76
N PRO A 46 -1.38 15.58 8.80
CA PRO A 46 -2.41 15.03 7.94
C PRO A 46 -1.82 14.03 6.93
N LEU A 47 -2.66 13.17 6.35
CA LEU A 47 -2.27 12.13 5.39
C LEU A 47 -1.33 12.64 4.28
N PRO A 48 -1.56 13.78 3.59
CA PRO A 48 -0.65 14.25 2.54
C PRO A 48 0.77 14.53 3.05
N SER A 49 0.92 15.00 4.29
CA SER A 49 2.22 15.25 4.90
C SER A 49 2.92 13.94 5.27
N ARG A 50 2.19 12.95 5.78
CA ARG A 50 2.73 11.61 6.07
C ARG A 50 3.17 10.90 4.78
N ALA A 51 2.39 11.04 3.71
CA ALA A 51 2.75 10.51 2.39
C ALA A 51 4.07 11.11 1.86
N LYS A 52 4.27 12.43 2.02
CA LYS A 52 5.53 13.12 1.66
C LYS A 52 6.72 12.64 2.50
N LEU A 53 6.49 12.19 3.73
CA LEU A 53 7.52 11.61 4.60
C LEU A 53 7.85 10.14 4.21
N GLY A 54 7.08 9.55 3.32
CA GLY A 54 7.32 8.19 2.81
C GLY A 54 6.39 7.14 3.41
N LEU A 55 5.13 7.49 3.74
CA LEU A 55 4.10 6.54 4.13
C LEU A 55 3.18 6.27 2.95
N GLY A 56 3.19 5.06 2.40
CA GLY A 56 2.21 4.57 1.43
C GLY A 56 1.03 3.89 2.12
N TYR A 57 -0.15 3.97 1.52
CA TYR A 57 -1.35 3.33 2.06
C TYR A 57 -2.22 2.75 0.96
N LEU A 58 -2.54 1.47 1.11
CA LEU A 58 -3.55 0.76 0.34
C LEU A 58 -4.80 0.59 1.21
N THR A 59 -5.90 1.19 0.81
CA THR A 59 -7.18 1.10 1.51
C THR A 59 -7.88 -0.25 1.28
N GLN A 60 -8.73 -0.66 2.21
CA GLN A 60 -9.58 -1.83 2.06
C GLN A 60 -10.50 -1.68 0.84
N GLU A 61 -11.16 -0.53 0.70
CA GLU A 61 -12.00 -0.23 -0.45
C GLU A 61 -11.16 0.02 -1.71
N ALA A 62 -11.74 -0.34 -2.86
CA ALA A 62 -11.11 -0.11 -4.15
C ALA A 62 -10.87 1.38 -4.38
N SER A 63 -9.61 1.77 -4.53
CA SER A 63 -9.18 3.15 -4.68
C SER A 63 -8.81 3.52 -6.12
N ILE A 64 -8.91 2.59 -7.07
CA ILE A 64 -8.58 2.84 -8.47
C ILE A 64 -9.53 3.88 -9.09
N PHE A 65 -9.00 4.78 -9.88
CA PHE A 65 -9.79 5.67 -10.74
C PHE A 65 -10.31 4.86 -11.93
N ARG A 66 -11.60 4.54 -11.90
CA ARG A 66 -12.22 3.59 -12.81
C ARG A 66 -12.20 4.05 -14.27
N ASP A 67 -12.35 5.36 -14.49
CA ASP A 67 -12.42 5.99 -15.80
C ASP A 67 -11.04 6.48 -16.33
N LEU A 68 -9.98 6.12 -15.63
CA LEU A 68 -8.59 6.31 -16.05
C LEU A 68 -7.97 4.96 -16.42
N THR A 69 -7.08 4.96 -17.40
CA THR A 69 -6.26 3.80 -17.74
C THR A 69 -5.26 3.49 -16.61
N VAL A 70 -4.67 2.30 -16.61
CA VAL A 70 -3.59 1.93 -15.67
C VAL A 70 -2.46 2.95 -15.71
N LYS A 71 -2.04 3.33 -16.90
CA LYS A 71 -0.98 4.33 -17.10
C LYS A 71 -1.34 5.68 -16.50
N GLU A 72 -2.56 6.16 -16.70
CA GLU A 72 -3.04 7.44 -16.16
C GLU A 72 -3.22 7.38 -14.63
N ASN A 73 -3.65 6.25 -14.08
CA ASN A 73 -3.70 6.03 -12.64
C ASN A 73 -2.33 6.19 -11.98
N ILE A 74 -1.27 5.67 -12.61
CA ILE A 74 0.11 5.77 -12.11
C ILE A 74 0.66 7.19 -12.34
N ASP A 75 0.43 7.77 -13.53
CA ASP A 75 0.89 9.11 -13.88
C ASP A 75 0.35 10.17 -12.91
N LEU A 76 -0.93 10.07 -12.52
CA LEU A 76 -1.54 10.99 -11.57
C LEU A 76 -0.78 11.07 -10.22
N ALA A 77 -0.25 9.93 -9.75
CA ALA A 77 0.56 9.91 -8.53
C ALA A 77 1.99 10.44 -8.75
N LEU A 78 2.58 10.15 -9.92
CA LEU A 78 3.92 10.61 -10.29
C LEU A 78 3.95 12.12 -10.57
N ASP A 79 2.94 12.67 -11.26
CA ASP A 79 2.85 14.09 -11.61
C ASP A 79 2.83 14.99 -10.37
N ASN A 80 2.24 14.52 -9.27
CA ASN A 80 2.29 15.22 -7.99
C ASN A 80 3.70 15.28 -7.37
N SER A 81 4.63 14.45 -7.85
CA SER A 81 5.98 14.30 -7.29
C SER A 81 7.08 14.83 -8.19
N PHE A 82 6.83 14.91 -9.51
CA PHE A 82 7.83 15.24 -10.52
C PHE A 82 7.29 16.22 -11.55
N SER A 83 8.05 17.28 -11.83
CA SER A 83 7.70 18.26 -12.87
C SER A 83 8.19 17.88 -14.28
N SER A 84 9.11 16.92 -14.40
CA SER A 84 9.66 16.49 -15.67
C SER A 84 8.91 15.31 -16.25
N ARG A 85 8.28 15.48 -17.42
CA ARG A 85 7.57 14.42 -18.16
C ARG A 85 8.47 13.23 -18.49
N ALA A 86 9.76 13.46 -18.77
CA ALA A 86 10.71 12.37 -19.06
C ALA A 86 10.94 11.50 -17.81
N ILE A 87 11.04 12.11 -16.62
CA ILE A 87 11.19 11.39 -15.35
C ILE A 87 9.91 10.59 -15.05
N VAL A 88 8.74 11.20 -15.21
CA VAL A 88 7.44 10.53 -15.02
C VAL A 88 7.34 9.31 -15.92
N ARG A 89 7.63 9.47 -17.22
CA ARG A 89 7.60 8.35 -18.18
C ARG A 89 8.53 7.21 -17.77
N ASN A 90 9.78 7.48 -17.46
CA ASN A 90 10.76 6.46 -17.09
C ASN A 90 10.36 5.72 -15.80
N LYS A 91 9.85 6.46 -14.80
CA LYS A 91 9.37 5.85 -13.54
C LYS A 91 8.13 5.01 -13.77
N ARG A 92 7.17 5.50 -14.55
CA ARG A 92 5.97 4.73 -14.91
C ARG A 92 6.32 3.41 -15.59
N GLU A 93 7.21 3.42 -16.60
CA GLU A 93 7.63 2.21 -17.31
C GLU A 93 8.26 1.18 -16.35
N LYS A 94 9.10 1.62 -15.41
CA LYS A 94 9.67 0.75 -14.38
C LYS A 94 8.60 0.14 -13.49
N ILE A 95 7.67 0.95 -13.00
CA ILE A 95 6.58 0.51 -12.14
C ILE A 95 5.66 -0.48 -12.87
N ILE A 96 5.25 -0.17 -14.11
CA ILE A 96 4.42 -1.06 -14.93
C ILE A 96 5.07 -2.42 -15.11
N ASN A 97 6.38 -2.47 -15.40
CA ASN A 97 7.14 -3.70 -15.54
C ASN A 97 7.22 -4.46 -14.19
N GLU A 98 7.55 -3.77 -13.12
CA GLU A 98 7.70 -4.37 -11.79
C GLU A 98 6.40 -5.01 -11.28
N PHE A 99 5.25 -4.39 -11.59
CA PHE A 99 3.93 -4.84 -11.17
C PHE A 99 3.24 -5.74 -12.20
N ASN A 100 3.93 -6.15 -13.27
CA ASN A 100 3.39 -6.99 -14.35
C ASN A 100 2.07 -6.43 -14.93
N LEU A 101 2.03 -5.12 -15.18
CA LEU A 101 0.86 -4.41 -15.71
C LEU A 101 0.96 -4.11 -17.20
N ASN A 102 2.01 -4.60 -17.89
CA ASN A 102 2.27 -4.30 -19.32
C ASN A 102 1.10 -4.66 -20.23
N LYS A 103 0.45 -5.81 -19.99
CA LYS A 103 -0.66 -6.30 -20.82
C LYS A 103 -1.93 -5.48 -20.70
N VAL A 104 -2.06 -4.71 -19.63
CA VAL A 104 -3.28 -3.95 -19.27
C VAL A 104 -3.01 -2.45 -19.14
N VAL A 105 -1.86 -1.98 -19.60
CA VAL A 105 -1.41 -0.58 -19.42
C VAL A 105 -2.38 0.46 -19.95
N ASP A 106 -3.06 0.16 -21.05
CA ASP A 106 -4.04 1.02 -21.70
C ASP A 106 -5.51 0.65 -21.34
N ASN A 107 -5.73 -0.38 -20.52
CA ASN A 107 -7.05 -0.74 -20.01
C ASN A 107 -7.51 0.28 -18.95
N TYR A 108 -8.80 0.60 -18.97
CA TYR A 108 -9.43 1.41 -17.93
C TYR A 108 -9.56 0.63 -16.62
N GLY A 109 -9.60 1.35 -15.50
CA GLY A 109 -9.71 0.73 -14.17
C GLY A 109 -10.89 -0.22 -14.00
N TYR A 110 -12.03 0.05 -14.66
CA TYR A 110 -13.20 -0.82 -14.63
C TYR A 110 -13.06 -2.12 -15.42
N GLN A 111 -12.06 -2.22 -16.30
CA GLN A 111 -11.79 -3.41 -17.13
C GLN A 111 -10.85 -4.41 -16.46
N LEU A 112 -10.23 -4.03 -15.35
CA LEU A 112 -9.22 -4.84 -14.68
C LEU A 112 -9.85 -5.97 -13.86
N SER A 113 -9.22 -7.14 -13.90
CA SER A 113 -9.46 -8.20 -12.92
C SER A 113 -9.14 -7.72 -11.50
N GLY A 114 -9.64 -8.43 -10.48
CA GLY A 114 -9.35 -8.08 -9.07
C GLY A 114 -7.85 -8.00 -8.77
N GLY A 115 -7.07 -8.97 -9.25
CA GLY A 115 -5.62 -9.00 -9.06
C GLY A 115 -4.88 -7.88 -9.80
N GLU A 116 -5.25 -7.58 -11.05
CA GLU A 116 -4.66 -6.47 -11.81
C GLU A 116 -4.98 -5.12 -11.17
N ARG A 117 -6.22 -4.94 -10.73
CA ARG A 117 -6.64 -3.76 -9.99
C ARG A 117 -5.81 -3.57 -8.73
N ARG A 118 -5.66 -4.61 -7.90
CA ARG A 118 -4.89 -4.53 -6.66
C ARG A 118 -3.42 -4.21 -6.90
N ARG A 119 -2.80 -4.81 -7.92
CA ARG A 119 -1.44 -4.46 -8.34
C ARG A 119 -1.33 -3.00 -8.79
N CYS A 120 -2.30 -2.48 -9.55
CA CYS A 120 -2.32 -1.08 -9.96
C CYS A 120 -2.48 -0.11 -8.78
N GLU A 121 -3.32 -0.43 -7.81
CA GLU A 121 -3.51 0.37 -6.60
C GLU A 121 -2.24 0.45 -5.74
N ILE A 122 -1.53 -0.68 -5.57
CA ILE A 122 -0.24 -0.70 -4.87
C ILE A 122 0.82 0.07 -5.67
N ALA A 123 0.90 -0.15 -6.99
CA ALA A 123 1.80 0.58 -7.87
C ALA A 123 1.60 2.09 -7.74
N ARG A 124 0.36 2.55 -7.67
CA ARG A 124 0.01 3.95 -7.44
C ARG A 124 0.43 4.44 -6.05
N ALA A 125 0.19 3.65 -5.00
CA ALA A 125 0.62 4.00 -3.65
C ALA A 125 2.15 4.15 -3.55
N LEU A 126 2.91 3.34 -4.30
CA LEU A 126 4.37 3.42 -4.39
C LEU A 126 4.89 4.56 -5.27
N SER A 127 4.03 5.14 -6.10
CA SER A 127 4.39 6.26 -6.99
C SER A 127 4.41 7.61 -6.28
N VAL A 128 3.95 7.67 -5.02
CA VAL A 128 3.89 8.92 -4.25
C VAL A 128 5.28 9.29 -3.72
N GLY A 129 5.64 10.58 -3.87
CA GLY A 129 6.91 11.13 -3.38
C GLY A 129 8.10 10.83 -4.31
N ARG A 130 9.15 11.66 -4.18
CA ARG A 130 10.32 11.57 -5.07
C ARG A 130 11.12 10.27 -4.93
N GLN A 131 11.17 9.70 -3.74
CA GLN A 131 11.90 8.47 -3.42
C GLN A 131 10.99 7.25 -3.25
N GLY A 132 9.67 7.42 -3.43
CA GLY A 132 8.69 6.42 -3.05
C GLY A 132 8.53 6.28 -1.53
N PRO A 133 7.58 5.49 -1.06
CA PRO A 133 7.38 5.25 0.36
C PRO A 133 8.48 4.35 0.96
N LYS A 134 8.80 4.62 2.22
CA LYS A 134 9.67 3.78 3.06
C LYS A 134 8.86 2.74 3.84
N TYR A 135 7.62 3.08 4.09
CA TYR A 135 6.66 2.24 4.80
C TYR A 135 5.37 2.13 4.00
N LEU A 136 4.81 0.93 3.95
CA LEU A 136 3.56 0.65 3.24
C LEU A 136 2.56 -0.02 4.18
N LEU A 137 1.39 0.57 4.30
CA LEU A 137 0.26 0.01 5.02
C LEU A 137 -0.67 -0.65 4.02
N LEU A 138 -0.98 -1.94 4.22
CA LEU A 138 -1.83 -2.74 3.35
C LEU A 138 -3.06 -3.20 4.14
N ASP A 139 -4.21 -2.59 3.87
CA ASP A 139 -5.48 -2.94 4.51
C ASP A 139 -6.24 -3.92 3.60
N GLU A 140 -6.28 -5.17 4.02
CA GLU A 140 -6.91 -6.30 3.33
C GLU A 140 -6.51 -6.44 1.83
N PRO A 141 -5.20 -6.56 1.53
CA PRO A 141 -4.74 -6.61 0.14
C PRO A 141 -5.21 -7.84 -0.62
N PHE A 142 -5.56 -8.93 0.06
CA PHE A 142 -5.99 -10.19 -0.56
C PHE A 142 -7.51 -10.33 -0.70
N ALA A 143 -8.28 -9.35 -0.21
CA ALA A 143 -9.73 -9.41 -0.26
C ALA A 143 -10.27 -9.35 -1.70
N GLY A 144 -11.16 -10.28 -2.04
CA GLY A 144 -11.88 -10.28 -3.32
C GLY A 144 -11.04 -10.58 -4.56
N ILE A 145 -9.87 -11.22 -4.41
CA ILE A 145 -9.03 -11.66 -5.52
C ILE A 145 -8.88 -13.20 -5.52
N ASP A 146 -8.59 -13.75 -6.69
CA ASP A 146 -8.44 -15.19 -6.87
C ASP A 146 -7.11 -15.72 -6.25
N PRO A 147 -7.02 -17.04 -5.93
CA PRO A 147 -5.85 -17.62 -5.27
C PRO A 147 -4.53 -17.46 -6.04
N LEU A 148 -4.56 -17.47 -7.38
CA LEU A 148 -3.34 -17.26 -8.18
C LEU A 148 -2.85 -15.83 -8.04
N ALA A 149 -3.76 -14.86 -8.12
CA ALA A 149 -3.43 -13.45 -7.91
C ALA A 149 -2.95 -13.17 -6.47
N VAL A 150 -3.49 -13.87 -5.46
CA VAL A 150 -2.97 -13.79 -4.07
C VAL A 150 -1.51 -14.23 -4.01
N ASN A 151 -1.14 -15.35 -4.67
CA ASN A 151 0.24 -15.83 -4.68
C ASN A 151 1.20 -14.86 -5.36
N ASP A 152 0.78 -14.25 -6.47
CA ASP A 152 1.60 -13.25 -7.16
C ASP A 152 1.76 -11.97 -6.33
N LEU A 153 0.69 -11.56 -5.65
CA LEU A 153 0.72 -10.40 -4.77
C LEU A 153 1.62 -10.63 -3.54
N LYS A 154 1.60 -11.82 -2.95
CA LYS A 154 2.53 -12.19 -1.86
C LYS A 154 3.99 -12.06 -2.29
N LYS A 155 4.35 -12.62 -3.48
CA LYS A 155 5.72 -12.51 -4.02
C LYS A 155 6.12 -11.04 -4.19
N LEU A 156 5.21 -10.21 -4.67
CA LEU A 156 5.44 -8.77 -4.84
C LEU A 156 5.69 -8.09 -3.48
N ILE A 157 4.84 -8.36 -2.47
CA ILE A 157 4.98 -7.80 -1.11
C ILE A 157 6.31 -8.21 -0.48
N ILE A 158 6.71 -9.48 -0.59
CA ILE A 158 8.00 -9.97 -0.11
C ILE A 158 9.13 -9.22 -0.81
N LYS A 159 9.11 -9.12 -2.15
CA LYS A 159 10.12 -8.39 -2.92
C LYS A 159 10.25 -6.93 -2.49
N LEU A 160 9.14 -6.25 -2.19
CA LEU A 160 9.15 -4.87 -1.69
C LEU A 160 9.84 -4.79 -0.32
N SER A 161 9.57 -5.74 0.57
CA SER A 161 10.22 -5.83 1.88
C SER A 161 11.71 -6.13 1.75
N ASP A 162 12.11 -7.08 0.90
CA ASP A 162 13.51 -7.42 0.63
C ASP A 162 14.30 -6.23 0.10
N ASN A 163 13.63 -5.31 -0.61
CA ASN A 163 14.19 -4.03 -1.05
C ASN A 163 14.23 -2.94 0.05
N GLY A 164 13.97 -3.31 1.30
CA GLY A 164 14.10 -2.44 2.46
C GLY A 164 12.82 -1.70 2.87
N MET A 165 11.66 -2.02 2.27
CA MET A 165 10.39 -1.39 2.67
C MET A 165 9.85 -2.03 3.94
N GLY A 166 9.47 -1.23 4.94
CA GLY A 166 8.71 -1.71 6.10
C GLY A 166 7.23 -1.83 5.75
N ILE A 167 6.61 -2.98 6.00
CA ILE A 167 5.22 -3.24 5.60
C ILE A 167 4.39 -3.62 6.82
N LEU A 168 3.27 -2.94 7.02
CA LEU A 168 2.21 -3.33 7.95
C LEU A 168 1.03 -3.85 7.15
N ILE A 169 0.59 -5.07 7.44
CA ILE A 169 -0.48 -5.74 6.70
C ILE A 169 -1.57 -6.25 7.65
N THR A 170 -2.81 -6.07 7.28
CA THR A 170 -3.95 -6.79 7.87
C THR A 170 -4.75 -7.46 6.77
N ASP A 171 -5.29 -8.65 7.04
CA ASP A 171 -6.19 -9.36 6.12
C ASP A 171 -7.05 -10.37 6.87
N HIS A 172 -8.22 -10.66 6.34
CA HIS A 172 -9.07 -11.74 6.84
C HIS A 172 -8.50 -13.12 6.51
N ASN A 173 -7.70 -13.22 5.47
CA ASN A 173 -6.97 -14.44 5.12
C ASN A 173 -5.71 -14.59 5.98
N VAL A 174 -5.93 -14.92 7.26
CA VAL A 174 -4.86 -15.06 8.27
C VAL A 174 -3.76 -15.99 7.79
N ARG A 175 -4.13 -17.13 7.17
CA ARG A 175 -3.16 -18.12 6.70
C ARG A 175 -2.18 -17.52 5.68
N GLU A 176 -2.71 -16.86 4.65
CA GLU A 176 -1.88 -16.27 3.59
C GLU A 176 -1.00 -15.12 4.11
N THR A 177 -1.52 -14.36 5.08
CA THR A 177 -0.77 -13.26 5.71
C THR A 177 0.36 -13.78 6.58
N LEU A 178 0.12 -14.82 7.40
CA LEU A 178 1.16 -15.42 8.25
C LEU A 178 2.31 -16.03 7.44
N LEU A 179 2.06 -16.49 6.21
CA LEU A 179 3.12 -17.03 5.34
C LEU A 179 4.16 -15.99 4.90
N ILE A 180 3.83 -14.71 4.95
CA ILE A 180 4.72 -13.62 4.50
C ILE A 180 5.17 -12.69 5.61
N THR A 181 4.61 -12.80 6.81
CA THR A 181 4.96 -11.92 7.95
C THR A 181 6.10 -12.52 8.76
N SER A 182 7.06 -11.67 9.14
CA SER A 182 8.12 -12.03 10.09
C SER A 182 7.63 -11.97 11.54
N LYS A 183 6.59 -11.15 11.80
CA LYS A 183 6.01 -10.93 13.11
C LYS A 183 4.54 -10.55 12.97
N SER A 184 3.71 -10.98 13.90
CA SER A 184 2.30 -10.62 13.91
C SER A 184 1.84 -10.21 15.31
N TYR A 185 0.99 -9.21 15.37
CA TYR A 185 0.28 -8.78 16.56
C TYR A 185 -1.18 -9.18 16.45
N VAL A 186 -1.75 -9.64 17.53
CA VAL A 186 -3.17 -9.98 17.62
C VAL A 186 -3.86 -8.94 18.47
N LEU A 187 -4.82 -8.23 17.90
CA LEU A 187 -5.71 -7.34 18.62
C LEU A 187 -6.94 -8.12 19.09
N SER A 188 -7.33 -7.90 20.34
CA SER A 188 -8.55 -8.40 20.94
C SER A 188 -9.14 -7.29 21.80
N GLU A 189 -10.37 -6.88 21.45
CA GLU A 189 -11.14 -5.84 22.19
C GLU A 189 -10.46 -4.46 22.28
N GLY A 190 -9.61 -4.11 21.31
CA GLY A 190 -8.95 -2.80 21.24
C GLY A 190 -7.52 -2.80 21.74
#